data_844951c2676e3a7c0dccc4e6a531fe87
#
_entry.id   844951c2676e3a7c0dccc4e6a531fe87
#
_cell.length_a   1.000
_cell.length_b   1.000
_cell.length_c   1.000
_cell.angle_alpha   90.00
_cell.angle_beta   90.00
_cell.angle_gamma   90.00
#
_symmetry.space_group_name_H-M   'P 1'
#
loop_
_entity.id
_entity.type
_entity.pdbx_description
1 polymer ?
#
loop_
_entity_poly.entity_id
_entity_poly.type
_entity_poly.pdbx_seq_one_letter_code
_entity_poly.pdbx_strand_id
1 'polypeptide(L)'
;MESAPSTRVLLVEDNEVFREALELMLGIVPDVEVVGAVGDGLAAVHACAKLRPDVVLMDYRLPELDGVEATAAIRECSDAAVVALTATADDAELDALYDAGAVACLTKDSSLEEIVGAIRSASSRGASLV
;
A
#
# COMPACT_ATOMS: atom_id res chain seq x y z
N MET A 1 1.92 -13.46 -27.31
CA MET A 1 1.05 -12.43 -26.78
C MET A 1 1.50 -11.94 -25.43
N GLU A 2 1.69 -10.69 -25.32
CA GLU A 2 2.12 -10.11 -24.05
C GLU A 2 0.97 -9.61 -23.24
N SER A 3 0.95 -9.92 -21.97
CA SER A 3 -0.03 -9.33 -21.08
C SER A 3 0.51 -7.98 -20.60
N ALA A 4 -0.39 -7.12 -20.16
CA ALA A 4 0.00 -5.85 -19.56
C ALA A 4 0.88 -6.11 -18.35
N PRO A 5 1.85 -5.22 -18.05
CA PRO A 5 2.65 -5.36 -16.85
C PRO A 5 1.78 -5.35 -15.62
N SER A 6 2.06 -6.23 -14.67
CA SER A 6 1.35 -6.27 -13.40
C SER A 6 1.81 -5.12 -12.51
N THR A 7 0.89 -4.60 -11.71
CA THR A 7 1.23 -3.65 -10.65
C THR A 7 1.80 -4.45 -9.49
N ARG A 8 3.00 -4.13 -9.06
CA ARG A 8 3.68 -4.81 -7.97
C ARG A 8 3.32 -4.15 -6.65
N VAL A 9 2.75 -4.93 -5.75
CA VAL A 9 2.18 -4.41 -4.50
C VAL A 9 2.87 -5.03 -3.30
N LEU A 10 3.26 -4.18 -2.35
CA LEU A 10 3.73 -4.61 -1.04
C LEU A 10 2.60 -4.40 -0.05
N LEU A 11 2.27 -5.44 0.71
CA LEU A 11 1.26 -5.35 1.77
C LEU A 11 1.93 -5.11 3.10
N VAL A 12 1.42 -4.14 3.87
CA VAL A 12 1.92 -3.85 5.20
C VAL A 12 0.74 -3.86 6.17
N GLU A 13 0.63 -4.91 6.98
CA GLU A 13 -0.49 -5.12 7.87
C GLU A 13 -0.04 -6.00 9.03
N ASP A 14 -0.21 -5.53 10.26
CA ASP A 14 0.24 -6.30 11.43
C ASP A 14 -0.73 -7.41 11.83
N ASN A 15 -2.00 -7.32 11.47
CA ASN A 15 -2.96 -8.38 11.75
C ASN A 15 -2.74 -9.50 10.73
N GLU A 16 -2.26 -10.64 11.21
CA GLU A 16 -1.91 -11.76 10.34
C GLU A 16 -3.09 -12.29 9.54
N VAL A 17 -4.26 -12.37 10.15
CA VAL A 17 -5.44 -12.89 9.48
C VAL A 17 -5.87 -11.95 8.34
N PHE A 18 -5.90 -10.67 8.61
CA PHE A 18 -6.29 -9.68 7.60
C PHE A 18 -5.23 -9.62 6.48
N ARG A 19 -3.96 -9.69 6.85
CA ARG A 19 -2.86 -9.68 5.86
C ARG A 19 -2.96 -10.87 4.92
N GLU A 20 -3.20 -12.08 5.46
CA GLU A 20 -3.33 -13.28 4.64
C GLU A 20 -4.56 -13.22 3.75
N ALA A 21 -5.66 -12.67 4.27
CA ALA A 21 -6.88 -12.51 3.48
C ALA A 21 -6.66 -11.56 2.30
N LEU A 22 -5.99 -10.44 2.53
CA LEU A 22 -5.67 -9.50 1.46
C LEU A 22 -4.75 -10.14 0.42
N GLU A 23 -3.77 -10.88 0.89
CA GLU A 23 -2.83 -11.55 0.00
C GLU A 23 -3.55 -12.53 -0.93
N LEU A 24 -4.46 -13.31 -0.38
CA LEU A 24 -5.24 -14.26 -1.16
C LEU A 24 -6.17 -13.55 -2.15
N MET A 25 -6.86 -12.51 -1.69
CA MET A 25 -7.79 -11.79 -2.55
C MET A 25 -7.10 -11.06 -3.69
N LEU A 26 -5.98 -10.41 -3.40
CA LEU A 26 -5.21 -9.70 -4.44
C LEU A 26 -4.51 -10.69 -5.37
N GLY A 27 -4.19 -11.87 -4.88
CA GLY A 27 -3.51 -12.89 -5.67
C GLY A 27 -4.33 -13.41 -6.85
N ILE A 28 -5.65 -13.25 -6.83
CA ILE A 28 -6.49 -13.69 -7.94
C ILE A 28 -6.79 -12.56 -8.93
N VAL A 29 -6.30 -11.36 -8.68
CA VAL A 29 -6.49 -10.22 -9.59
C VAL A 29 -5.39 -10.26 -10.66
N PRO A 30 -5.76 -10.39 -11.96
CA PRO A 30 -4.75 -10.68 -12.99
C PRO A 30 -3.64 -9.64 -13.15
N ASP A 31 -3.95 -8.37 -12.95
CA ASP A 31 -2.98 -7.30 -13.16
C ASP A 31 -2.34 -6.79 -11.86
N VAL A 32 -2.45 -7.58 -10.78
CA VAL A 32 -1.83 -7.25 -9.49
C VAL A 32 -0.92 -8.39 -9.08
N GLU A 33 0.30 -8.05 -8.70
CA GLU A 33 1.25 -9.02 -8.19
C GLU A 33 1.67 -8.60 -6.78
N VAL A 34 1.39 -9.44 -5.79
CA VAL A 34 1.83 -9.16 -4.41
C VAL A 34 3.27 -9.64 -4.30
N VAL A 35 4.20 -8.69 -4.18
CA VAL A 35 5.62 -9.01 -4.15
C VAL A 35 6.16 -9.23 -2.75
N GLY A 36 5.38 -8.87 -1.74
CA GLY A 36 5.77 -9.12 -0.35
C GLY A 36 4.65 -8.74 0.58
N ALA A 37 4.72 -9.25 1.79
CA ALA A 37 3.75 -8.94 2.84
C ALA A 37 4.51 -8.90 4.16
N VAL A 38 4.43 -7.78 4.86
CA VAL A 38 5.17 -7.57 6.11
C VAL A 38 4.23 -7.05 7.19
N GLY A 39 4.66 -7.14 8.44
CA GLY A 39 3.79 -6.86 9.58
C GLY A 39 4.11 -5.60 10.37
N ASP A 40 5.12 -4.83 9.98
CA ASP A 40 5.46 -3.59 10.71
C ASP A 40 6.06 -2.56 9.78
N GLY A 41 6.10 -1.32 10.27
CA GLY A 41 6.55 -0.19 9.46
C GLY A 41 8.03 -0.23 9.10
N LEU A 42 8.86 -0.72 10.01
CA LEU A 42 10.29 -0.81 9.75
C LEU A 42 10.58 -1.84 8.65
N ALA A 43 9.92 -3.00 8.74
CA ALA A 43 10.02 -4.02 7.70
C ALA A 43 9.53 -3.50 6.35
N ALA A 44 8.50 -2.62 6.36
CA ALA A 44 7.98 -2.02 5.15
C ALA A 44 9.02 -1.15 4.45
N VAL A 45 9.74 -0.33 5.21
CA VAL A 45 10.78 0.54 4.64
C VAL A 45 11.88 -0.31 4.01
N HIS A 46 12.34 -1.34 4.71
CA HIS A 46 13.36 -2.24 4.20
C HIS A 46 12.89 -2.98 2.95
N ALA A 47 11.65 -3.46 2.97
CA ALA A 47 11.08 -4.18 1.83
C ALA A 47 10.95 -3.28 0.59
N CYS A 48 10.57 -2.03 0.78
CA CYS A 48 10.48 -1.07 -0.34
C CYS A 48 11.83 -0.87 -1.01
N ALA A 49 12.88 -0.74 -0.22
CA ALA A 49 14.22 -0.55 -0.76
C ALA A 49 14.68 -1.79 -1.54
N LYS A 50 14.31 -2.96 -1.07
CA LYS A 50 14.75 -4.22 -1.66
C LYS A 50 13.89 -4.66 -2.84
N LEU A 51 12.57 -4.58 -2.69
CA LEU A 51 11.63 -5.13 -3.68
C LEU A 51 11.18 -4.11 -4.72
N ARG A 52 11.27 -2.84 -4.40
CA ARG A 52 10.85 -1.73 -5.27
C ARG A 52 9.44 -1.93 -5.82
N PRO A 53 8.44 -1.98 -4.94
CA PRO A 53 7.05 -2.13 -5.39
C PRO A 53 6.58 -0.86 -6.09
N ASP A 54 5.53 -1.00 -6.89
CA ASP A 54 4.88 0.16 -7.50
C ASP A 54 3.95 0.84 -6.50
N VAL A 55 3.28 0.04 -5.67
CA VAL A 55 2.30 0.51 -4.70
C VAL A 55 2.52 -0.21 -3.38
N VAL A 56 2.41 0.53 -2.30
CA VAL A 56 2.40 -0.02 -0.94
C VAL A 56 1.01 0.15 -0.37
N LEU A 57 0.38 -0.96 0.01
CA LEU A 57 -0.91 -0.93 0.70
C LEU A 57 -0.59 -1.00 2.19
N MET A 58 -0.80 0.11 2.89
CA MET A 58 -0.24 0.35 4.22
C MET A 58 -1.32 0.53 5.28
N ASP A 59 -1.28 -0.31 6.32
CA ASP A 59 -2.11 -0.10 7.50
C ASP A 59 -1.62 1.13 8.26
N TYR A 60 -2.55 1.91 8.81
CA TYR A 60 -2.20 3.07 9.61
C TYR A 60 -1.55 2.68 10.93
N ARG A 61 -2.10 1.66 11.60
CA ARG A 61 -1.63 1.25 12.94
C ARG A 61 -0.67 0.08 12.83
N LEU A 62 0.61 0.38 12.95
CA LEU A 62 1.67 -0.60 12.84
C LEU A 62 2.60 -0.54 14.04
N PRO A 63 3.16 -1.68 14.46
CA PRO A 63 4.21 -1.67 15.47
C PRO A 63 5.51 -1.14 14.88
N GLU A 64 6.41 -0.75 15.74
CA GLU A 64 7.75 -0.22 15.44
C GLU A 64 7.68 1.18 14.84
N LEU A 65 7.12 1.29 13.65
CA LEU A 65 7.02 2.54 12.93
C LEU A 65 5.59 2.61 12.40
N ASP A 66 4.78 3.57 12.82
CA ASP A 66 3.38 3.63 12.41
C ASP A 66 3.24 3.99 10.92
N GLY A 67 1.99 3.96 10.42
CA GLY A 67 1.74 4.19 9.00
C GLY A 67 2.15 5.57 8.50
N VAL A 68 2.03 6.60 9.33
CA VAL A 68 2.44 7.95 8.96
C VAL A 68 3.96 8.02 8.85
N GLU A 69 4.65 7.52 9.87
CA GLU A 69 6.11 7.51 9.89
C GLU A 69 6.67 6.66 8.76
N ALA A 70 6.09 5.48 8.53
CA ALA A 70 6.52 4.59 7.47
C ALA A 70 6.28 5.21 6.10
N THR A 71 5.14 5.87 5.90
CA THR A 71 4.82 6.55 4.64
C THR A 71 5.88 7.61 4.33
N ALA A 72 6.20 8.45 5.33
CA ALA A 72 7.20 9.50 5.15
C ALA A 72 8.56 8.90 4.80
N ALA A 73 8.96 7.84 5.50
CA ALA A 73 10.25 7.20 5.24
C ALA A 73 10.30 6.56 3.86
N ILE A 74 9.22 5.92 3.44
CA ILE A 74 9.14 5.31 2.10
C ILE A 74 9.25 6.38 1.02
N ARG A 75 8.58 7.51 1.21
CA ARG A 75 8.64 8.59 0.23
C ARG A 75 10.05 9.15 0.04
N GLU A 76 10.88 9.07 1.06
CA GLU A 76 12.26 9.55 0.97
C GLU A 76 13.17 8.59 0.22
N CYS A 77 12.87 7.30 0.20
CA CYS A 77 13.78 6.31 -0.36
C CYS A 77 13.20 5.49 -1.52
N SER A 78 11.98 5.77 -1.94
CA SER A 78 11.30 4.96 -2.94
C SER A 78 10.32 5.80 -3.75
N ASP A 79 10.06 5.37 -4.98
CA ASP A 79 9.05 5.98 -5.83
C ASP A 79 7.69 5.31 -5.67
N ALA A 80 7.57 4.35 -4.76
CA ALA A 80 6.32 3.64 -4.54
C ALA A 80 5.22 4.59 -4.08
N ALA A 81 4.02 4.40 -4.61
CA ALA A 81 2.85 5.15 -4.18
C ALA A 81 2.25 4.45 -2.96
N VAL A 82 1.94 5.19 -1.91
CA VAL A 82 1.38 4.62 -0.69
C VAL A 82 -0.13 4.82 -0.69
N VAL A 83 -0.86 3.70 -0.60
CA VAL A 83 -2.30 3.69 -0.41
C VAL A 83 -2.54 3.21 1.02
N ALA A 84 -3.12 4.06 1.86
CA ALA A 84 -3.31 3.73 3.25
C ALA A 84 -4.64 3.03 3.49
N LEU A 85 -4.65 2.07 4.41
CA LEU A 85 -5.87 1.44 4.90
C LEU A 85 -5.98 1.77 6.39
N THR A 86 -7.12 2.28 6.81
CA THR A 86 -7.34 2.64 8.20
C THR A 86 -8.64 2.03 8.71
N ALA A 87 -8.67 1.71 10.00
CA ALA A 87 -9.87 1.16 10.61
C ALA A 87 -10.99 2.20 10.70
N THR A 88 -10.64 3.47 10.78
CA THR A 88 -11.61 4.55 10.88
C THR A 88 -11.24 5.68 9.95
N ALA A 89 -12.25 6.48 9.57
CA ALA A 89 -12.03 7.64 8.69
C ALA A 89 -11.90 8.91 9.53
N ASP A 90 -10.97 8.92 10.48
CA ASP A 90 -10.71 10.09 11.31
C ASP A 90 -9.98 11.15 10.48
N ASP A 91 -10.51 12.37 10.45
CA ASP A 91 -9.97 13.46 9.63
C ASP A 91 -8.52 13.78 9.95
N ALA A 92 -8.15 13.77 11.23
CA ALA A 92 -6.78 14.07 11.63
C ALA A 92 -5.81 13.00 11.14
N GLU A 93 -6.23 11.72 11.19
CA GLU A 93 -5.42 10.62 10.68
C GLU A 93 -5.26 10.71 9.17
N LEU A 94 -6.35 11.01 8.46
CA LEU A 94 -6.32 11.15 7.00
C LEU A 94 -5.40 12.29 6.60
N ASP A 95 -5.52 13.45 7.28
CA ASP A 95 -4.66 14.59 6.98
C ASP A 95 -3.18 14.25 7.21
N ALA A 96 -2.88 13.54 8.30
CA ALA A 96 -1.50 13.15 8.60
C ALA A 96 -0.95 12.20 7.54
N LEU A 97 -1.77 11.26 7.05
CA LEU A 97 -1.35 10.33 6.01
C LEU A 97 -1.08 11.04 4.68
N TYR A 98 -1.98 11.93 4.29
CA TYR A 98 -1.78 12.69 3.05
C TYR A 98 -0.58 13.62 3.14
N ASP A 99 -0.39 14.27 4.30
CA ASP A 99 0.77 15.13 4.51
C ASP A 99 2.08 14.33 4.45
N ALA A 100 2.06 13.08 4.91
CA ALA A 100 3.24 12.21 4.86
C ALA A 100 3.52 11.71 3.44
N GLY A 101 2.55 11.83 2.54
CA GLY A 101 2.74 11.47 1.13
C GLY A 101 1.88 10.36 0.60
N ALA A 102 0.87 9.90 1.36
CA ALA A 102 -0.05 8.89 0.85
C ALA A 102 -0.85 9.48 -0.31
N VAL A 103 -1.09 8.69 -1.34
CA VAL A 103 -1.83 9.15 -2.52
C VAL A 103 -3.31 8.83 -2.42
N ALA A 104 -3.69 7.92 -1.54
CA ALA A 104 -5.08 7.58 -1.30
C ALA A 104 -5.21 6.97 0.09
N CYS A 105 -6.37 7.13 0.71
CA CYS A 105 -6.68 6.54 2.00
C CYS A 105 -8.04 5.87 1.90
N LEU A 106 -8.10 4.61 2.30
CA LEU A 106 -9.32 3.81 2.32
C LEU A 106 -9.54 3.27 3.72
N THR A 107 -10.76 2.87 4.02
CA THR A 107 -11.05 2.19 5.27
C THR A 107 -10.92 0.69 5.07
N LYS A 108 -10.71 -0.04 6.16
CA LYS A 108 -10.52 -1.50 6.08
C LYS A 108 -11.79 -2.25 5.69
N ASP A 109 -12.95 -1.60 5.72
CA ASP A 109 -14.20 -2.19 5.26
C ASP A 109 -14.48 -1.91 3.78
N SER A 110 -13.54 -1.31 3.07
CA SER A 110 -13.67 -1.10 1.63
C SER A 110 -13.72 -2.44 0.90
N SER A 111 -14.48 -2.48 -0.19
CA SER A 111 -14.57 -3.68 -1.01
C SER A 111 -13.26 -3.97 -1.73
N LEU A 112 -13.09 -5.21 -2.16
CA LEU A 112 -11.91 -5.56 -2.96
C LEU A 112 -11.84 -4.70 -4.22
N GLU A 113 -12.98 -4.43 -4.85
CA GLU A 113 -13.03 -3.58 -6.05
C GLU A 113 -12.51 -2.17 -5.76
N GLU A 114 -12.86 -1.61 -4.61
CA GLU A 114 -12.38 -0.29 -4.23
C GLU A 114 -10.88 -0.28 -3.98
N ILE A 115 -10.39 -1.32 -3.30
CA ILE A 115 -8.96 -1.44 -3.01
C ILE A 115 -8.18 -1.61 -4.32
N VAL A 116 -8.63 -2.49 -5.20
CA VAL A 116 -7.97 -2.71 -6.50
C VAL A 116 -8.02 -1.43 -7.35
N GLY A 117 -9.15 -0.72 -7.32
CA GLY A 117 -9.27 0.55 -8.03
C GLY A 117 -8.26 1.58 -7.55
N ALA A 118 -8.06 1.67 -6.24
CA ALA A 118 -7.08 2.60 -5.67
C ALA A 118 -5.65 2.21 -6.05
N ILE A 119 -5.35 0.90 -6.06
CA ILE A 119 -4.04 0.39 -6.46
C ILE A 119 -3.77 0.75 -7.93
N ARG A 120 -4.74 0.53 -8.80
CA ARG A 120 -4.59 0.85 -10.22
C ARG A 120 -4.41 2.34 -10.45
N SER A 121 -5.19 3.17 -9.76
CA SER A 121 -5.05 4.62 -9.87
C SER A 121 -3.70 5.11 -9.38
N ALA A 122 -3.21 4.54 -8.28
CA ALA A 122 -1.92 4.92 -7.73
C ALA A 122 -0.78 4.58 -8.68
N SER A 123 -0.85 3.40 -9.31
CA SER A 123 0.15 2.99 -10.29
C SER A 123 0.11 3.88 -11.53
N SER A 124 -1.10 4.23 -11.99
CA SER A 124 -1.26 5.07 -13.18
C SER A 124 -0.70 6.47 -12.98
N ARG A 125 -0.78 7.00 -11.75
CA ARG A 125 -0.23 8.33 -11.47
C ARG A 125 1.26 8.41 -11.74
N GLY A 126 2.00 7.37 -11.32
CA GLY A 126 3.42 7.31 -11.60
C GLY A 126 3.70 7.27 -13.08
N ALA A 127 2.92 6.49 -13.83
CA ALA A 127 3.10 6.36 -15.27
C ALA A 127 2.74 7.65 -16.01
N SER A 128 1.73 8.37 -15.53
CA SER A 128 1.24 9.56 -16.24
C SER A 128 2.15 10.78 -16.11
N LEU A 129 3.16 10.71 -15.28
CA LEU A 129 4.11 11.81 -15.10
C LEU A 129 5.22 11.79 -16.14
N VAL A 130 5.25 10.80 -16.94
CA VAL A 130 6.29 10.66 -17.98
C VAL A 130 6.10 11.66 -19.10
#